data_3cc335143a0b03ce9313029f443de268
#
_entry.id   3cc335143a0b03ce9313029f443de268
#
_cell.length_a   1.000
_cell.length_b   1.000
_cell.length_c   1.000
_cell.angle_alpha   90.00
_cell.angle_beta   90.00
_cell.angle_gamma   90.00
#
_symmetry.space_group_name_H-M   'P 1'
#
loop_
_entity.id
_entity.type
_entity.pdbx_description
1 polymer ?
#
loop_
_entity_poly.entity_id
_entity_poly.type
_entity_poly.pdbx_seq_one_letter_code
_entity_poly.pdbx_strand_id
1 'polypeptide(L)'
;MRIHDLVIDNFRAIEHLELRGLPDTGVIVIHGQNEAGKSTILDAIGTVLQERHSAGGKKIKIFAPVGRDASPEVTMTATVGETTFTIHKRWMKGKLSELEILSPVHKNFTGRQADDELARIIAEQMDTSLAKTLFLRQGELDPGIAAAGIPSISQALDAENGTESSGEEDTELMAAIEAEYARYWTAATPPKPKASF
;
A
#
# COMPACT_ATOMS: atom_id res chain seq x y z
N MET A 1 -8.72 3.53 -3.19
CA MET A 1 -8.65 2.27 -3.97
C MET A 1 -9.82 1.38 -3.58
N ARG A 2 -10.47 0.72 -4.55
CA ARG A 2 -11.52 -0.29 -4.33
C ARG A 2 -11.11 -1.58 -5.03
N ILE A 3 -11.18 -2.70 -4.35
CA ILE A 3 -10.89 -4.02 -4.90
C ILE A 3 -12.23 -4.68 -5.22
N HIS A 4 -12.41 -5.14 -6.45
CA HIS A 4 -13.62 -5.79 -6.94
C HIS A 4 -13.49 -7.31 -6.89
N ASP A 5 -12.36 -7.82 -7.38
CA ASP A 5 -12.05 -9.25 -7.40
C ASP A 5 -10.61 -9.49 -6.98
N LEU A 6 -10.38 -10.62 -6.31
CA LEU A 6 -9.07 -11.06 -5.90
C LEU A 6 -8.98 -12.58 -5.99
N VAL A 7 -8.01 -13.07 -6.75
CA VAL A 7 -7.67 -14.48 -6.82
C VAL A 7 -6.21 -14.64 -6.40
N ILE A 8 -5.96 -15.55 -5.50
CA ILE A 8 -4.64 -15.84 -4.95
C ILE A 8 -4.38 -17.33 -5.10
N ASP A 9 -3.27 -17.68 -5.74
CA ASP A 9 -2.85 -19.04 -5.95
C ASP A 9 -1.44 -19.28 -5.42
N ASN A 10 -1.25 -20.38 -4.71
CA ASN A 10 0.05 -20.85 -4.22
C ASN A 10 0.84 -19.79 -3.43
N PHE A 11 0.15 -19.03 -2.58
CA PHE A 11 0.76 -17.94 -1.83
C PHE A 11 0.84 -18.30 -0.35
N ARG A 12 2.00 -18.69 0.14
CA ARG A 12 2.22 -19.26 1.50
C ARG A 12 1.27 -20.43 1.79
N ALA A 13 0.40 -20.28 2.82
CA ALA A 13 -0.58 -21.29 3.21
C ALA A 13 -1.79 -21.35 2.28
N ILE A 14 -2.02 -20.30 1.49
CA ILE A 14 -3.15 -20.26 0.54
C ILE A 14 -2.79 -21.07 -0.68
N GLU A 15 -3.52 -22.14 -0.91
CA GLU A 15 -3.43 -22.95 -2.13
C GLU A 15 -4.21 -22.29 -3.26
N HIS A 16 -5.46 -21.97 -3.00
CA HIS A 16 -6.35 -21.23 -3.87
C HIS A 16 -7.36 -20.44 -3.03
N LEU A 17 -7.53 -19.18 -3.34
CA LEU A 17 -8.56 -18.32 -2.77
C LEU A 17 -9.12 -17.43 -3.85
N GLU A 18 -10.44 -17.40 -3.94
CA GLU A 18 -11.16 -16.55 -4.88
C GLU A 18 -12.20 -15.70 -4.14
N LEU A 19 -12.07 -14.40 -4.23
CA LEU A 19 -13.03 -13.40 -3.73
C LEU A 19 -13.53 -12.62 -4.94
N ARG A 20 -14.82 -12.69 -5.24
CA ARG A 20 -15.43 -12.02 -6.39
C ARG A 20 -16.58 -11.12 -5.97
N GLY A 21 -16.78 -10.06 -6.74
CA GLY A 21 -17.91 -9.15 -6.53
C GLY A 21 -17.86 -8.48 -5.16
N LEU A 22 -16.68 -8.09 -4.70
CA LEU A 22 -16.54 -7.38 -3.43
C LEU A 22 -17.31 -6.05 -3.50
N PRO A 23 -18.00 -5.64 -2.42
CA PRO A 23 -18.83 -4.44 -2.43
C PRO A 23 -17.99 -3.18 -2.62
N ASP A 24 -18.51 -2.22 -3.38
CA ASP A 24 -17.86 -0.94 -3.63
C ASP A 24 -17.71 -0.09 -2.36
N THR A 25 -18.61 -0.27 -1.40
CA THR A 25 -18.66 0.46 -0.13
C THR A 25 -18.96 -0.50 1.01
N GLY A 26 -18.45 -0.20 2.21
CA GLY A 26 -18.70 -0.99 3.41
C GLY A 26 -17.43 -1.58 4.02
N VAL A 27 -17.61 -2.48 4.97
CA VAL A 27 -16.55 -3.17 5.69
C VAL A 27 -16.56 -4.65 5.31
N ILE A 28 -15.42 -5.14 4.84
CA ILE A 28 -15.22 -6.56 4.55
C ILE A 28 -14.47 -7.18 5.73
N VAL A 29 -15.10 -8.12 6.42
CA VAL A 29 -14.51 -8.81 7.57
C VAL A 29 -14.05 -10.19 7.14
N ILE A 30 -12.73 -10.42 7.23
CA ILE A 30 -12.12 -11.73 7.00
C ILE A 30 -11.87 -12.39 8.35
N HIS A 31 -12.60 -13.45 8.65
CA HIS A 31 -12.47 -14.20 9.89
C HIS A 31 -12.06 -15.66 9.63
N GLY A 32 -11.50 -16.33 10.63
CA GLY A 32 -11.06 -17.71 10.54
C GLY A 32 -10.08 -18.04 11.65
N GLN A 33 -9.68 -19.30 11.73
CA GLN A 33 -8.71 -19.79 12.70
C GLN A 33 -7.35 -19.09 12.56
N ASN A 34 -6.52 -19.14 13.60
CA ASN A 34 -5.15 -18.69 13.50
C ASN A 34 -4.41 -19.54 12.43
N GLU A 35 -3.47 -18.90 11.73
CA GLU A 35 -2.70 -19.51 10.62
C GLU A 35 -3.50 -19.86 9.35
N ALA A 36 -4.81 -19.59 9.30
CA ALA A 36 -5.64 -19.83 8.11
C ALA A 36 -5.30 -18.94 6.90
N GLY A 37 -4.28 -18.07 7.00
CA GLY A 37 -3.85 -17.23 5.88
C GLY A 37 -4.50 -15.85 5.82
N LYS A 38 -5.20 -15.37 6.86
CA LYS A 38 -5.86 -14.05 6.87
C LYS A 38 -4.89 -12.90 6.54
N SER A 39 -3.75 -12.83 7.22
CA SER A 39 -2.71 -11.82 6.94
C SER A 39 -2.03 -12.03 5.59
N THR A 40 -2.02 -13.26 5.09
CA THR A 40 -1.47 -13.60 3.78
C THR A 40 -2.25 -12.93 2.63
N ILE A 41 -3.54 -12.69 2.81
CA ILE A 41 -4.36 -11.95 1.83
C ILE A 41 -3.84 -10.51 1.68
N LEU A 42 -3.54 -9.83 2.79
CA LEU A 42 -2.95 -8.48 2.75
C LEU A 42 -1.56 -8.49 2.13
N ASP A 43 -0.75 -9.52 2.45
CA ASP A 43 0.57 -9.71 1.83
C ASP A 43 0.45 -9.88 0.30
N ALA A 44 -0.52 -10.65 -0.18
CA ALA A 44 -0.75 -10.86 -1.61
C ALA A 44 -1.16 -9.55 -2.31
N ILE A 45 -2.09 -8.78 -1.72
CA ILE A 45 -2.49 -7.47 -2.22
C ILE A 45 -1.29 -6.52 -2.28
N GLY A 46 -0.53 -6.40 -1.19
CA GLY A 46 0.67 -5.56 -1.16
C GLY A 46 1.71 -5.99 -2.20
N THR A 47 1.94 -7.29 -2.34
CA THR A 47 2.93 -7.83 -3.27
C THR A 47 2.54 -7.58 -4.74
N VAL A 48 1.27 -7.80 -5.12
CA VAL A 48 0.82 -7.58 -6.51
C VAL A 48 0.91 -6.11 -6.92
N LEU A 49 0.70 -5.18 -5.99
CA LEU A 49 0.79 -3.75 -6.25
C LEU A 49 2.23 -3.21 -6.28
N GLN A 50 3.10 -3.71 -5.38
CA GLN A 50 4.41 -3.11 -5.13
C GLN A 50 5.57 -3.86 -5.80
N GLU A 51 5.48 -5.19 -5.92
CA GLU A 51 6.61 -5.99 -6.41
C GLU A 51 6.48 -6.26 -7.91
N ARG A 52 7.58 -6.09 -8.63
CA ARG A 52 7.66 -6.46 -10.05
C ARG A 52 7.57 -7.97 -10.22
N HIS A 53 7.02 -8.44 -11.33
CA HIS A 53 6.98 -9.88 -11.64
C HIS A 53 8.39 -10.49 -11.71
N SER A 54 9.39 -9.68 -12.09
CA SER A 54 10.81 -10.09 -12.16
C SER A 54 11.46 -10.18 -10.79
N ALA A 55 10.83 -9.66 -9.73
CA ALA A 55 11.36 -9.75 -8.38
C ALA A 55 11.67 -11.20 -7.99
N GLY A 56 12.70 -11.37 -7.17
CA GLY A 56 13.16 -12.69 -6.76
C GLY A 56 13.92 -12.63 -5.43
N GLY A 57 14.68 -13.68 -5.14
CA GLY A 57 15.46 -13.77 -3.92
C GLY A 57 14.57 -13.87 -2.67
N LYS A 58 15.05 -13.34 -1.54
CA LYS A 58 14.35 -13.44 -0.24
C LYS A 58 12.97 -12.77 -0.26
N LYS A 59 12.80 -11.67 -1.01
CA LYS A 59 11.54 -10.90 -1.06
C LYS A 59 10.33 -11.72 -1.50
N ILE A 60 10.50 -12.58 -2.51
CA ILE A 60 9.40 -13.38 -3.05
C ILE A 60 9.40 -14.80 -2.49
N LYS A 61 10.59 -15.37 -2.19
CA LYS A 61 10.68 -16.73 -1.64
C LYS A 61 9.90 -16.93 -0.34
N ILE A 62 9.77 -15.89 0.47
CA ILE A 62 8.96 -15.93 1.71
C ILE A 62 7.47 -16.15 1.45
N PHE A 63 7.02 -15.92 0.23
CA PHE A 63 5.63 -16.12 -0.19
C PHE A 63 5.41 -17.43 -0.92
N ALA A 64 6.47 -18.17 -1.22
CA ALA A 64 6.35 -19.49 -1.82
C ALA A 64 5.70 -20.50 -0.85
N PRO A 65 4.86 -21.40 -1.34
CA PRO A 65 4.27 -22.44 -0.49
C PRO A 65 5.35 -23.40 0.02
N VAL A 66 5.23 -23.80 1.28
CA VAL A 66 6.17 -24.75 1.89
C VAL A 66 5.84 -26.16 1.43
N GLY A 67 6.87 -26.92 1.01
CA GLY A 67 6.72 -28.32 0.61
C GLY A 67 6.10 -28.54 -0.79
N ARG A 68 5.81 -27.49 -1.54
CA ARG A 68 5.27 -27.57 -2.92
C ARG A 68 6.15 -26.77 -3.87
N ASP A 69 6.43 -27.35 -5.05
CA ASP A 69 7.15 -26.66 -6.11
C ASP A 69 6.18 -25.85 -6.98
N ALA A 70 5.57 -24.81 -6.39
CA ALA A 70 4.61 -23.95 -7.04
C ALA A 70 5.03 -22.48 -6.92
N SER A 71 4.52 -21.66 -7.81
CA SER A 71 4.84 -20.24 -7.91
C SER A 71 3.71 -19.40 -7.35
N PRO A 72 3.98 -18.42 -6.48
CA PRO A 72 2.98 -17.46 -6.05
C PRO A 72 2.38 -16.72 -7.24
N GLU A 73 1.05 -16.61 -7.26
CA GLU A 73 0.30 -15.96 -8.32
C GLU A 73 -0.86 -15.18 -7.72
N VAL A 74 -1.10 -13.98 -8.26
CA VAL A 74 -2.19 -13.11 -7.81
C VAL A 74 -2.82 -12.43 -9.01
N THR A 75 -4.14 -12.49 -9.09
CA THR A 75 -4.96 -11.71 -10.01
C THR A 75 -5.86 -10.80 -9.19
N MET A 76 -5.89 -9.52 -9.54
CA MET A 76 -6.69 -8.54 -8.83
C MET A 76 -7.34 -7.56 -9.80
N THR A 77 -8.66 -7.37 -9.67
CA THR A 77 -9.39 -6.29 -10.33
C THR A 77 -9.68 -5.19 -9.32
N ALA A 78 -9.26 -3.97 -9.63
CA ALA A 78 -9.40 -2.84 -8.72
C ALA A 78 -9.64 -1.52 -9.47
N THR A 79 -10.20 -0.54 -8.75
CA THR A 79 -10.31 0.85 -9.18
C THR A 79 -9.46 1.73 -8.29
N VAL A 80 -8.59 2.54 -8.88
CA VAL A 80 -7.79 3.58 -8.22
C VAL A 80 -8.05 4.91 -8.91
N GLY A 81 -8.58 5.89 -8.18
CA GLY A 81 -9.06 7.13 -8.79
C GLY A 81 -10.13 6.84 -9.85
N GLU A 82 -9.87 7.23 -11.08
CA GLU A 82 -10.74 7.02 -12.25
C GLU A 82 -10.37 5.77 -13.07
N THR A 83 -9.27 5.10 -12.72
CA THR A 83 -8.74 3.96 -13.48
C THR A 83 -9.19 2.65 -12.87
N THR A 84 -9.91 1.84 -13.66
CA THR A 84 -10.24 0.44 -13.33
C THR A 84 -9.33 -0.47 -14.13
N PHE A 85 -8.73 -1.44 -13.47
CA PHE A 85 -7.79 -2.36 -14.12
C PHE A 85 -7.87 -3.77 -13.51
N THR A 86 -7.41 -4.74 -14.29
CA THR A 86 -7.08 -6.09 -13.83
C THR A 86 -5.58 -6.29 -13.95
N ILE A 87 -4.94 -6.68 -12.88
CA ILE A 87 -3.52 -7.05 -12.84
C ILE A 87 -3.38 -8.53 -12.51
N HIS A 88 -2.60 -9.25 -13.30
CA HIS A 88 -2.24 -10.65 -13.07
C HIS A 88 -0.73 -10.76 -13.00
N LYS A 89 -0.20 -11.26 -11.89
CA LYS A 89 1.24 -11.49 -11.70
C LYS A 89 1.52 -12.87 -11.18
N ARG A 90 2.55 -13.49 -11.75
CA ARG A 90 3.19 -14.72 -11.28
C ARG A 90 4.67 -14.48 -11.09
N TRP A 91 5.20 -14.97 -9.97
CA TRP A 91 6.63 -14.85 -9.64
C TRP A 91 7.31 -16.22 -9.69
N MET A 92 8.65 -16.22 -9.57
CA MET A 92 9.53 -17.40 -9.55
C MET A 92 9.56 -18.15 -10.88
N LYS A 93 8.82 -19.25 -11.04
CA LYS A 93 8.75 -20.02 -12.27
C LYS A 93 7.63 -19.50 -13.16
N GLY A 94 7.90 -19.37 -14.46
CA GLY A 94 6.90 -18.86 -15.41
C GLY A 94 6.48 -17.43 -15.08
N LYS A 95 7.45 -16.56 -14.75
CA LYS A 95 7.20 -15.15 -14.41
C LYS A 95 6.31 -14.47 -15.43
N LEU A 96 5.29 -13.80 -14.95
CA LEU A 96 4.28 -13.15 -15.77
C LEU A 96 3.83 -11.84 -15.10
N SER A 97 3.56 -10.83 -15.89
CA SER A 97 2.80 -9.65 -15.51
C SER A 97 1.93 -9.23 -16.68
N GLU A 98 0.64 -9.16 -16.45
CA GLU A 98 -0.37 -8.74 -17.43
C GLU A 98 -1.26 -7.70 -16.76
N LEU A 99 -1.35 -6.53 -17.35
CA LEU A 99 -2.18 -5.44 -16.89
C LEU A 99 -3.17 -5.09 -18.00
N GLU A 100 -4.45 -5.22 -17.67
CA GLU A 100 -5.56 -4.79 -18.51
C GLU A 100 -6.23 -3.57 -17.86
N ILE A 101 -6.17 -2.41 -18.51
CA ILE A 101 -6.94 -1.24 -18.11
C ILE A 101 -8.32 -1.36 -18.74
N LEU A 102 -9.35 -1.36 -17.90
CA LEU A 102 -10.75 -1.49 -18.31
C LEU A 102 -11.41 -0.12 -18.53
N SER A 103 -11.01 0.89 -17.74
CA SER A 103 -11.54 2.26 -17.79
C SER A 103 -10.43 3.24 -17.39
N PRO A 104 -10.38 4.47 -17.94
CA PRO A 104 -11.33 5.08 -18.90
C PRO A 104 -11.10 4.64 -20.36
N VAL A 105 -9.93 4.11 -20.69
CA VAL A 105 -9.59 3.64 -22.05
C VAL A 105 -8.98 2.26 -21.96
N HIS A 106 -9.58 1.30 -22.65
CA HIS A 106 -9.10 -0.07 -22.67
C HIS A 106 -7.69 -0.19 -23.26
N LYS A 107 -6.76 -0.72 -22.47
CA LYS A 107 -5.37 -0.94 -22.88
C LYS A 107 -4.82 -2.19 -22.21
N ASN A 108 -3.93 -2.89 -22.91
CA ASN A 108 -3.26 -4.08 -22.40
C ASN A 108 -1.75 -3.89 -22.40
N PHE A 109 -1.11 -4.29 -21.31
CA PHE A 109 0.33 -4.27 -21.12
C PHE A 109 0.81 -5.60 -20.61
N THR A 110 2.05 -5.99 -20.95
CA THR A 110 2.64 -7.25 -20.51
C THR A 110 4.06 -7.06 -20.00
N GLY A 111 4.50 -7.96 -19.13
CA GLY A 111 5.86 -7.99 -18.60
C GLY A 111 6.24 -6.69 -17.89
N ARG A 112 7.40 -6.14 -18.25
CA ARG A 112 7.92 -4.93 -17.62
C ARG A 112 7.01 -3.71 -17.83
N GLN A 113 6.40 -3.61 -19.02
CA GLN A 113 5.50 -2.48 -19.30
C GLN A 113 4.25 -2.50 -18.40
N ALA A 114 3.73 -3.70 -18.10
CA ALA A 114 2.63 -3.87 -17.15
C ALA A 114 3.03 -3.42 -15.73
N ASP A 115 4.24 -3.78 -15.28
CA ASP A 115 4.74 -3.34 -13.97
C ASP A 115 4.94 -1.83 -13.90
N ASP A 116 5.54 -1.24 -14.94
CA ASP A 116 5.84 0.20 -14.98
C ASP A 116 4.54 1.03 -15.06
N GLU A 117 3.55 0.59 -15.85
CA GLU A 117 2.25 1.27 -15.96
C GLU A 117 1.42 1.14 -14.68
N LEU A 118 1.40 -0.03 -14.05
CA LEU A 118 0.75 -0.18 -12.74
C LEU A 118 1.36 0.75 -11.69
N ALA A 119 2.69 0.81 -11.63
CA ALA A 119 3.39 1.70 -10.71
C ALA A 119 3.04 3.18 -10.97
N ARG A 120 2.89 3.59 -12.24
CA ARG A 120 2.46 4.93 -12.63
C ARG A 120 1.05 5.23 -12.15
N ILE A 121 0.09 4.33 -12.39
CA ILE A 121 -1.32 4.48 -11.95
C ILE A 121 -1.38 4.67 -10.43
N ILE A 122 -0.66 3.82 -9.69
CA ILE A 122 -0.62 3.90 -8.23
C ILE A 122 -0.01 5.23 -7.76
N ALA A 123 1.11 5.65 -8.34
CA ALA A 123 1.81 6.88 -7.94
C ALA A 123 1.00 8.15 -8.25
N GLU A 124 0.26 8.17 -9.37
CA GLU A 124 -0.51 9.34 -9.80
C GLU A 124 -1.85 9.48 -9.09
N GLN A 125 -2.48 8.36 -8.71
CA GLN A 125 -3.87 8.36 -8.24
C GLN A 125 -4.05 7.89 -6.79
N MET A 126 -2.97 7.51 -6.12
CA MET A 126 -3.02 7.07 -4.73
C MET A 126 -1.94 7.77 -3.90
N ASP A 127 -2.35 8.36 -2.78
CA ASP A 127 -1.39 8.83 -1.79
C ASP A 127 -0.63 7.63 -1.20
N THR A 128 0.62 7.45 -1.62
CA THR A 128 1.47 6.33 -1.22
C THR A 128 1.82 6.37 0.26
N SER A 129 1.81 7.54 0.90
CA SER A 129 2.04 7.70 2.33
C SER A 129 0.84 7.20 3.11
N LEU A 130 -0.36 7.58 2.69
CA LEU A 130 -1.62 7.08 3.24
C LEU A 130 -1.76 5.57 3.03
N ALA A 131 -1.44 5.07 1.83
CA ALA A 131 -1.48 3.64 1.55
C ALA A 131 -0.56 2.82 2.47
N LYS A 132 0.65 3.28 2.75
CA LYS A 132 1.56 2.61 3.70
C LYS A 132 0.97 2.53 5.11
N THR A 133 0.26 3.57 5.53
CA THR A 133 -0.41 3.62 6.82
C THR A 133 -1.63 2.68 6.89
N LEU A 134 -2.36 2.52 5.79
CA LEU A 134 -3.53 1.66 5.71
C LEU A 134 -3.19 0.15 5.64
N PHE A 135 -2.02 -0.22 5.12
CA PHE A 135 -1.53 -1.60 5.12
C PHE A 135 -0.77 -1.97 6.40
N LEU A 136 -1.32 -1.56 7.56
CA LEU A 136 -0.73 -1.89 8.86
C LEU A 136 -0.87 -3.39 9.16
N ARG A 137 0.25 -4.03 9.43
CA ARG A 137 0.28 -5.40 9.96
C ARG A 137 0.18 -5.39 11.48
N GLN A 138 -0.44 -6.42 12.03
CA GLN A 138 -0.43 -6.65 13.46
C GLN A 138 1.02 -6.76 13.97
N GLY A 139 1.43 -5.88 14.87
CA GLY A 139 2.79 -5.81 15.41
C GLY A 139 3.73 -4.83 14.69
N GLU A 140 3.34 -4.23 13.59
CA GLU A 140 4.10 -3.18 12.88
C GLU A 140 3.58 -1.77 13.20
N LEU A 141 2.91 -1.58 14.32
CA LEU A 141 2.61 -0.25 14.83
C LEU A 141 3.94 0.39 15.27
N ASP A 142 4.61 1.02 14.31
CA ASP A 142 5.68 1.97 14.62
C ASP A 142 5.01 3.20 15.25
N PRO A 143 5.22 3.46 16.55
CA PRO A 143 4.68 4.66 17.19
C PRO A 143 5.21 5.97 16.59
N GLY A 144 6.12 5.86 15.61
CA GLY A 144 6.68 7.00 14.88
C GLY A 144 5.88 7.43 13.64
N ILE A 145 4.75 6.80 13.28
CA ILE A 145 3.85 7.37 12.27
C ILE A 145 3.10 8.53 12.92
N ALA A 146 3.75 9.70 12.93
CA ALA A 146 3.06 10.92 13.26
C ALA A 146 2.00 11.20 12.20
N ALA A 147 0.72 11.05 12.54
CA ALA A 147 -0.40 11.40 11.66
C ALA A 147 -0.28 12.85 11.11
N ALA A 148 0.37 13.73 11.88
CA ALA A 148 0.73 15.10 11.51
C ALA A 148 1.67 15.22 10.29
N GLY A 149 2.33 14.15 9.86
CA GLY A 149 3.22 14.16 8.69
C GLY A 149 2.57 13.66 7.40
N ILE A 150 1.27 13.33 7.40
CA ILE A 150 0.54 12.84 6.22
C ILE A 150 -0.40 13.95 5.73
N PRO A 151 -0.08 14.64 4.61
CA PRO A 151 -0.85 15.80 4.15
C PRO A 151 -2.35 15.53 3.97
N SER A 152 -2.70 14.35 3.46
CA SER A 152 -4.09 13.95 3.26
C SER A 152 -4.88 13.73 4.55
N ILE A 153 -4.24 13.33 5.65
CA ILE A 153 -4.88 13.21 6.97
C ILE A 153 -5.08 14.60 7.57
N SER A 154 -4.07 15.46 7.48
CA SER A 154 -4.19 16.85 7.94
C SER A 154 -5.32 17.58 7.22
N GLN A 155 -5.38 17.51 5.88
CA GLN A 155 -6.45 18.10 5.10
C GLN A 155 -7.84 17.54 5.44
N ALA A 156 -7.97 16.23 5.72
CA ALA A 156 -9.25 15.63 6.10
C ALA A 156 -9.70 16.09 7.48
N LEU A 157 -8.78 16.22 8.44
CA LEU A 157 -9.05 16.75 9.79
C LEU A 157 -9.42 18.23 9.76
N ASP A 158 -8.75 19.01 8.92
CA ASP A 158 -9.04 20.44 8.72
C ASP A 158 -10.43 20.65 8.10
N ALA A 159 -10.79 19.82 7.11
CA ALA A 159 -12.11 19.84 6.47
C ALA A 159 -13.26 19.45 7.42
N GLU A 160 -13.02 18.54 8.36
CA GLU A 160 -14.05 18.07 9.32
C GLU A 160 -14.23 19.05 10.49
N ASN A 161 -13.19 19.80 10.85
CA ASN A 161 -13.24 20.80 11.91
C ASN A 161 -13.86 22.15 11.49
N GLY A 162 -14.27 22.31 10.23
CA GLY A 162 -15.00 23.48 9.76
C GLY A 162 -14.22 24.80 9.85
N THR A 163 -12.91 24.75 9.99
CA THR A 163 -12.02 25.90 9.98
C THR A 163 -11.67 26.29 8.56
N GLU A 164 -12.58 26.99 7.89
CA GLU A 164 -12.19 27.95 6.85
C GLU A 164 -11.38 29.04 7.55
N SER A 165 -10.09 29.11 7.30
CA SER A 165 -9.14 30.11 7.76
C SER A 165 -8.24 29.77 8.96
N SER A 166 -7.24 28.93 8.74
CA SER A 166 -6.07 28.94 9.62
C SER A 166 -4.75 28.71 8.88
N GLY A 167 -4.73 28.99 7.58
CA GLY A 167 -3.53 28.71 6.77
C GLY A 167 -2.30 29.55 7.10
N GLU A 168 -2.45 30.76 7.62
CA GLU A 168 -1.31 31.64 7.93
C GLU A 168 -0.90 31.56 9.42
N GLU A 169 -1.85 31.58 10.35
CA GLU A 169 -1.55 31.50 11.78
C GLU A 169 -0.99 30.13 12.22
N ASP A 170 -1.51 29.02 11.67
CA ASP A 170 -0.99 27.68 11.97
C ASP A 170 0.40 27.48 11.36
N THR A 171 0.68 28.10 10.20
CA THR A 171 2.00 28.05 9.57
C THR A 171 3.02 28.84 10.39
N GLU A 172 2.64 30.00 10.95
CA GLU A 172 3.48 30.78 11.83
C GLU A 172 3.74 30.07 13.18
N LEU A 173 2.72 29.45 13.75
CA LEU A 173 2.85 28.68 14.98
C LEU A 173 3.78 27.47 14.80
N MET A 174 3.59 26.71 13.72
CA MET A 174 4.45 25.57 13.40
C MET A 174 5.89 25.99 13.13
N ALA A 175 6.10 27.08 12.40
CA ALA A 175 7.43 27.64 12.18
C ALA A 175 8.09 28.10 13.49
N ALA A 176 7.33 28.69 14.41
CA ALA A 176 7.82 29.09 15.73
C ALA A 176 8.19 27.87 16.61
N ILE A 177 7.38 26.81 16.57
CA ILE A 177 7.66 25.53 17.28
C ILE A 177 8.91 24.87 16.70
N GLU A 178 9.04 24.80 15.38
CA GLU A 178 10.23 24.23 14.72
C GLU A 178 11.49 25.04 15.03
N ALA A 179 11.39 26.35 15.02
CA ALA A 179 12.51 27.23 15.37
C ALA A 179 12.95 27.00 16.82
N GLU A 180 11.99 26.89 17.76
CA GLU A 180 12.30 26.65 19.16
C GLU A 180 12.88 25.24 19.37
N TYR A 181 12.30 24.21 18.72
CA TYR A 181 12.83 22.84 18.72
C TYR A 181 14.27 22.79 18.20
N ALA A 182 14.56 23.48 17.09
CA ALA A 182 15.90 23.54 16.50
C ALA A 182 16.94 24.23 17.40
N ARG A 183 16.55 24.97 18.43
CA ARG A 183 17.49 25.52 19.41
C ARG A 183 18.09 24.43 20.29
N TYR A 184 17.33 23.41 20.64
CA TYR A 184 17.71 22.37 21.60
C TYR A 184 18.14 21.07 20.96
N TRP A 185 17.63 20.77 19.75
CA TRP A 185 17.82 19.50 19.08
C TRP A 185 18.45 19.65 17.70
N THR A 186 19.19 18.62 17.28
CA THR A 186 19.76 18.55 15.91
C THR A 186 18.73 17.94 14.95
N ALA A 187 18.85 18.28 13.64
CA ALA A 187 18.04 17.69 12.58
C ALA A 187 18.40 16.21 12.25
N ALA A 188 19.26 15.57 13.06
CA ALA A 188 19.67 14.19 12.84
C ALA A 188 18.52 13.21 13.20
N THR A 189 18.49 12.04 12.55
CA THR A 189 17.53 10.95 12.86
C THR A 189 18.29 9.77 13.51
N PRO A 190 18.09 9.49 14.83
CA PRO A 190 17.26 10.23 15.78
C PRO A 190 17.84 11.60 16.19
N PRO A 191 16.97 12.55 16.60
CA PRO A 191 17.41 13.86 17.06
C PRO A 191 18.34 13.75 18.26
N LYS A 192 19.40 14.58 18.31
CA LYS A 192 20.33 14.63 19.45
C LYS A 192 20.29 16.01 20.09
N PRO A 193 20.37 16.11 21.43
CA PRO A 193 20.45 17.41 22.08
C PRO A 193 21.72 18.16 21.64
N LYS A 194 21.62 19.46 21.42
CA LYS A 194 22.78 20.31 21.14
C LYS A 194 23.54 20.49 22.43
N ALA A 195 24.83 20.15 22.40
CA ALA A 195 25.74 20.35 23.54
C ALA A 195 26.10 21.84 23.68
N SER A 196 25.23 22.63 24.27
CA SER A 196 25.61 23.94 24.80
C SER A 196 24.50 24.52 25.66
N PHE A 197 24.55 24.20 26.91
CA PHE A 197 24.21 25.08 28.03
C PHE A 197 25.25 24.91 29.11
#